data_f2c17bb634d53b0660ab04d3798ce609
#
_entry.id   f2c17bb634d53b0660ab04d3798ce609
#
_cell.length_a   1.000
_cell.length_b   1.000
_cell.length_c   1.000
_cell.angle_alpha   90.00
_cell.angle_beta   90.00
_cell.angle_gamma   90.00
#
_symmetry.space_group_name_H-M   'P 1'
#
loop_
_entity.id
_entity.type
_entity.pdbx_description
1 polymer ?
#
loop_
_entity_poly.entity_id
_entity_poly.type
_entity_poly.pdbx_seq_one_letter_code
_entity_poly.pdbx_strand_id
1 'polypeptide(L)'
;LEVIGGWIFQSMALLADGWHMSSHMLALGLAYFAYRAARHYAHDQRFSFGTWKIEILAGYSSAILLMVVAGFMAFHSIQRLFSPVQIHYNEAIPIAILGLLVNLICAWLLHDGHHHHHAVEVHSHHHDLNQKAAFMHVVADAVTSIFAIIALIFGKYLGWDFLDAALGIVGSILVAKWALSLMQETGKTLLDAEMDHHVVDEIREVLAELPQTTLTDLHVWK
;
A
#
# COMPACT_ATOMS: atom_id res chain seq x y z
N LEU A 1 -16.30 -5.09 2.10
CA LEU A 1 -17.33 -5.89 1.44
C LEU A 1 -16.68 -6.95 0.54
N GLU A 2 -15.75 -6.59 -0.34
CA GLU A 2 -15.11 -7.46 -1.34
C GLU A 2 -14.37 -8.65 -0.73
N VAL A 3 -13.62 -8.47 0.38
CA VAL A 3 -12.96 -9.59 1.08
C VAL A 3 -13.96 -10.63 1.54
N ILE A 4 -15.06 -10.18 2.16
CA ILE A 4 -16.12 -11.08 2.66
C ILE A 4 -16.85 -11.72 1.47
N GLY A 5 -17.19 -10.93 0.45
CA GLY A 5 -17.83 -11.42 -0.76
C GLY A 5 -16.96 -12.40 -1.53
N GLY A 6 -15.68 -12.09 -1.72
CA GLY A 6 -14.73 -12.99 -2.38
C GLY A 6 -14.59 -14.33 -1.68
N TRP A 7 -14.58 -14.33 -0.35
CA TRP A 7 -14.54 -15.53 0.47
C TRP A 7 -15.83 -16.35 0.35
N ILE A 8 -17.00 -15.71 0.55
CA ILE A 8 -18.31 -16.39 0.54
C ILE A 8 -18.65 -16.90 -0.86
N PHE A 9 -18.43 -16.09 -1.91
CA PHE A 9 -18.78 -16.42 -3.28
C PHE A 9 -17.67 -17.13 -4.05
N GLN A 10 -16.59 -17.47 -3.34
CA GLN A 10 -15.51 -18.28 -3.88
C GLN A 10 -14.83 -17.64 -5.10
N SER A 11 -14.63 -16.31 -5.14
CA SER A 11 -13.87 -15.62 -6.19
C SER A 11 -12.52 -15.14 -5.67
N MET A 12 -11.43 -15.58 -6.32
CA MET A 12 -10.08 -15.15 -5.98
C MET A 12 -9.77 -13.76 -6.54
N ALA A 13 -10.32 -13.39 -7.68
CA ALA A 13 -10.18 -12.07 -8.25
C ALA A 13 -10.81 -11.01 -7.33
N LEU A 14 -12.03 -11.25 -6.87
CA LEU A 14 -12.73 -10.36 -5.92
C LEU A 14 -12.02 -10.31 -4.55
N LEU A 15 -11.51 -11.46 -4.10
CA LEU A 15 -10.76 -11.55 -2.85
C LEU A 15 -9.44 -10.76 -2.94
N ALA A 16 -8.74 -10.84 -4.08
CA ALA A 16 -7.50 -10.13 -4.32
C ALA A 16 -7.70 -8.61 -4.33
N ASP A 17 -8.73 -8.15 -5.03
CA ASP A 17 -9.11 -6.73 -5.09
C ASP A 17 -9.48 -6.23 -3.69
N GLY A 18 -10.31 -6.96 -2.96
CA GLY A 18 -10.70 -6.63 -1.59
C GLY A 18 -9.54 -6.59 -0.60
N TRP A 19 -8.59 -7.52 -0.67
CA TRP A 19 -7.39 -7.47 0.18
C TRP A 19 -6.47 -6.32 -0.18
N HIS A 20 -6.33 -6.00 -1.46
CA HIS A 20 -5.59 -4.83 -1.92
C HIS A 20 -6.15 -3.56 -1.27
N MET A 21 -7.44 -3.31 -1.41
CA MET A 21 -8.12 -2.16 -0.80
C MET A 21 -8.06 -2.17 0.74
N SER A 22 -8.24 -3.34 1.36
CA SER A 22 -8.17 -3.47 2.82
C SER A 22 -6.77 -3.22 3.37
N SER A 23 -5.73 -3.44 2.57
CA SER A 23 -4.34 -3.20 2.97
C SER A 23 -4.08 -1.72 3.29
N HIS A 24 -4.68 -0.82 2.53
CA HIS A 24 -4.58 0.62 2.78
C HIS A 24 -5.29 1.02 4.07
N MET A 25 -6.46 0.46 4.34
CA MET A 25 -7.17 0.69 5.60
C MET A 25 -6.38 0.18 6.81
N LEU A 26 -5.75 -0.99 6.69
CA LEU A 26 -4.89 -1.54 7.74
C LEU A 26 -3.65 -0.67 7.98
N ALA A 27 -2.99 -0.22 6.90
CA ALA A 27 -1.83 0.65 7.00
C ALA A 27 -2.17 1.98 7.68
N LEU A 28 -3.27 2.63 7.27
CA LEU A 28 -3.75 3.89 7.87
C LEU A 28 -4.18 3.69 9.32
N GLY A 29 -4.85 2.59 9.64
CA GLY A 29 -5.27 2.25 11.00
C GLY A 29 -4.07 2.05 11.92
N LEU A 30 -3.08 1.27 11.49
CA LEU A 30 -1.85 1.06 12.24
C LEU A 30 -1.04 2.36 12.40
N ALA A 31 -0.95 3.17 11.35
CA ALA A 31 -0.30 4.48 11.42
C ALA A 31 -0.99 5.41 12.44
N TYR A 32 -2.32 5.43 12.48
CA TYR A 32 -3.08 6.20 13.48
C TYR A 32 -2.78 5.73 14.91
N PHE A 33 -2.82 4.42 15.15
CA PHE A 33 -2.51 3.88 16.49
C PHE A 33 -1.05 4.12 16.87
N ALA A 34 -0.12 3.97 15.92
CA ALA A 34 1.30 4.25 16.14
C ALA A 34 1.55 5.73 16.47
N TYR A 35 0.95 6.65 15.73
CA TYR A 35 1.02 8.07 16.01
C TYR A 35 0.47 8.41 17.41
N ARG A 36 -0.68 7.81 17.78
CA ARG A 36 -1.25 7.98 19.12
C ARG A 36 -0.31 7.43 20.19
N ALA A 37 0.30 6.28 19.97
CA ALA A 37 1.27 5.68 20.90
C ALA A 37 2.54 6.55 20.98
N ALA A 38 3.09 7.00 19.86
CA ALA A 38 4.26 7.88 19.82
C ALA A 38 4.03 9.17 20.62
N ARG A 39 2.86 9.80 20.47
CA ARG A 39 2.49 10.98 21.27
C ARG A 39 2.29 10.66 22.75
N HIS A 40 1.71 9.52 23.08
CA HIS A 40 1.50 9.13 24.49
C HIS A 40 2.81 8.94 25.22
N TYR A 41 3.81 8.34 24.56
CA TYR A 41 5.13 8.09 25.13
C TYR A 41 6.17 9.17 24.84
N ALA A 42 5.79 10.32 24.25
CA ALA A 42 6.72 11.36 23.83
C ALA A 42 7.65 11.91 24.93
N HIS A 43 7.21 11.85 26.19
CA HIS A 43 7.98 12.31 27.36
C HIS A 43 8.57 11.16 28.20
N ASP A 44 8.46 9.92 27.73
CA ASP A 44 8.98 8.76 28.45
C ASP A 44 10.49 8.65 28.25
N GLN A 45 11.25 8.78 29.34
CA GLN A 45 12.72 8.74 29.35
C GLN A 45 13.33 7.40 28.89
N ARG A 46 12.51 6.35 28.74
CA ARG A 46 12.96 5.07 28.19
C ARG A 46 13.30 5.13 26.69
N PHE A 47 12.79 6.13 25.99
CA PHE A 47 13.05 6.34 24.58
C PHE A 47 14.16 7.38 24.37
N SER A 48 15.42 6.93 24.36
CA SER A 48 16.59 7.80 24.27
C SER A 48 16.64 8.64 23.00
N PHE A 49 16.09 8.14 21.88
CA PHE A 49 16.06 8.81 20.56
C PHE A 49 14.66 9.27 20.14
N GLY A 50 13.73 9.38 21.12
CA GLY A 50 12.34 9.73 20.82
C GLY A 50 11.47 8.56 20.36
N THR A 51 10.21 8.84 20.09
CA THR A 51 9.17 7.82 19.85
C THR A 51 8.81 7.62 18.36
N TRP A 52 9.47 8.33 17.46
CA TRP A 52 9.18 8.29 16.03
C TRP A 52 9.35 6.89 15.40
N LYS A 53 10.28 6.07 15.91
CA LYS A 53 10.47 4.67 15.47
C LYS A 53 9.25 3.78 15.73
N ILE A 54 8.31 4.19 16.60
CA ILE A 54 7.04 3.48 16.82
C ILE A 54 6.19 3.50 15.54
N GLU A 55 6.18 4.62 14.83
CA GLU A 55 5.44 4.76 13.57
C GLU A 55 6.08 3.89 12.48
N ILE A 56 7.40 3.88 12.39
CA ILE A 56 8.14 3.04 11.43
C ILE A 56 7.93 1.55 11.74
N LEU A 57 7.96 1.16 13.01
CA LEU A 57 7.69 -0.22 13.43
C LEU A 57 6.27 -0.67 13.04
N ALA A 58 5.28 0.21 13.15
CA ALA A 58 3.93 -0.09 12.71
C ALA A 58 3.86 -0.29 11.18
N GLY A 59 4.56 0.53 10.40
CA GLY A 59 4.70 0.35 8.95
C GLY A 59 5.34 -0.99 8.59
N TYR A 60 6.43 -1.36 9.28
CA TYR A 60 7.11 -2.64 9.09
C TYR A 60 6.20 -3.83 9.44
N SER A 61 5.45 -3.73 10.56
CA SER A 61 4.50 -4.76 10.97
C SER A 61 3.36 -4.93 9.98
N SER A 62 2.86 -3.81 9.42
CA SER A 62 1.87 -3.82 8.34
C SER A 62 2.39 -4.54 7.10
N ALA A 63 3.65 -4.28 6.71
CA ALA A 63 4.28 -4.92 5.56
C ALA A 63 4.41 -6.45 5.75
N ILE A 64 4.77 -6.91 6.95
CA ILE A 64 4.81 -8.35 7.27
C ILE A 64 3.41 -8.97 7.14
N LEU A 65 2.38 -8.31 7.68
CA LEU A 65 1.01 -8.80 7.58
C LEU A 65 0.55 -8.92 6.12
N LEU A 66 0.86 -7.91 5.30
CA LEU A 66 0.56 -7.92 3.87
C LEU A 66 1.27 -9.07 3.13
N MET A 67 2.53 -9.34 3.49
CA MET A 67 3.27 -10.46 2.91
C MET A 67 2.63 -11.81 3.23
N VAL A 68 2.15 -12.00 4.46
CA VAL A 68 1.42 -13.22 4.87
C VAL A 68 0.13 -13.35 4.09
N VAL A 69 -0.63 -12.27 3.94
CA VAL A 69 -1.87 -12.26 3.14
C VAL A 69 -1.59 -12.58 1.68
N ALA A 70 -0.57 -11.98 1.07
CA ALA A 70 -0.18 -12.25 -0.31
C ALA A 70 0.20 -13.72 -0.51
N GLY A 71 0.96 -14.30 0.42
CA GLY A 71 1.32 -15.73 0.40
C GLY A 71 0.09 -16.64 0.50
N PHE A 72 -0.85 -16.31 1.37
CA PHE A 72 -2.10 -17.04 1.51
C PHE A 72 -2.95 -16.99 0.22
N MET A 73 -3.06 -15.80 -0.38
CA MET A 73 -3.78 -15.62 -1.65
C MET A 73 -3.11 -16.38 -2.79
N ALA A 74 -1.78 -16.31 -2.92
CA ALA A 74 -1.03 -17.05 -3.92
C ALA A 74 -1.27 -18.57 -3.80
N PHE A 75 -1.17 -19.09 -2.57
CA PHE A 75 -1.40 -20.50 -2.29
C PHE A 75 -2.81 -20.96 -2.72
N HIS A 76 -3.85 -20.24 -2.30
CA HIS A 76 -5.23 -20.57 -2.66
C HIS A 76 -5.52 -20.40 -4.15
N SER A 77 -4.97 -19.38 -4.79
CA SER A 77 -5.13 -19.17 -6.23
C SER A 77 -4.48 -20.28 -7.04
N ILE A 78 -3.27 -20.71 -6.65
CA ILE A 78 -2.59 -21.86 -7.28
C ILE A 78 -3.39 -23.15 -7.05
N GLN A 79 -3.87 -23.40 -5.83
CA GLN A 79 -4.69 -24.56 -5.53
C GLN A 79 -5.93 -24.62 -6.43
N ARG A 80 -6.57 -23.48 -6.70
CA ARG A 80 -7.76 -23.41 -7.57
C ARG A 80 -7.47 -23.69 -9.04
N LEU A 81 -6.26 -23.41 -9.53
CA LEU A 81 -5.88 -23.80 -10.89
C LEU A 81 -5.88 -25.34 -11.06
N PHE A 82 -5.48 -26.08 -10.01
CA PHE A 82 -5.45 -27.54 -10.05
C PHE A 82 -6.75 -28.21 -9.59
N SER A 83 -7.51 -27.51 -8.76
CA SER A 83 -8.78 -27.99 -8.20
C SER A 83 -9.83 -26.89 -8.29
N PRO A 84 -10.46 -26.73 -9.47
CA PRO A 84 -11.47 -25.69 -9.67
C PRO A 84 -12.64 -25.83 -8.69
N VAL A 85 -13.06 -24.72 -8.12
CA VAL A 85 -14.22 -24.62 -7.23
C VAL A 85 -15.32 -23.84 -7.94
N GLN A 86 -16.57 -24.18 -7.73
CA GLN A 86 -17.68 -23.42 -8.30
C GLN A 86 -17.74 -22.01 -7.74
N ILE A 87 -17.69 -21.02 -8.62
CA ILE A 87 -17.78 -19.61 -8.29
C ILE A 87 -19.25 -19.16 -8.39
N HIS A 88 -19.71 -18.43 -7.41
CA HIS A 88 -21.05 -17.85 -7.39
C HIS A 88 -21.05 -16.49 -8.13
N TYR A 89 -20.98 -16.53 -9.47
CA TYR A 89 -20.83 -15.36 -10.32
C TYR A 89 -21.95 -14.33 -10.17
N ASN A 90 -23.20 -14.81 -9.96
CA ASN A 90 -24.37 -13.93 -9.87
C ASN A 90 -24.29 -12.99 -8.66
N GLU A 91 -23.67 -13.44 -7.60
CA GLU A 91 -23.51 -12.71 -6.35
C GLU A 91 -22.18 -11.95 -6.30
N ALA A 92 -21.12 -12.52 -6.90
CA ALA A 92 -19.78 -11.90 -6.91
C ALA A 92 -19.73 -10.64 -7.80
N ILE A 93 -20.34 -10.67 -9.00
CA ILE A 93 -20.32 -9.55 -9.93
C ILE A 93 -20.94 -8.27 -9.35
N PRO A 94 -22.13 -8.28 -8.72
CA PRO A 94 -22.68 -7.07 -8.10
C PRO A 94 -21.79 -6.47 -7.01
N ILE A 95 -21.08 -7.29 -6.24
CA ILE A 95 -20.17 -6.80 -5.20
C ILE A 95 -18.93 -6.15 -5.84
N ALA A 96 -18.36 -6.76 -6.88
CA ALA A 96 -17.25 -6.17 -7.62
C ALA A 96 -17.65 -4.82 -8.27
N ILE A 97 -18.86 -4.73 -8.82
CA ILE A 97 -19.39 -3.47 -9.37
C ILE A 97 -19.56 -2.42 -8.27
N LEU A 98 -20.04 -2.81 -7.09
CA LEU A 98 -20.18 -1.91 -5.96
C LEU A 98 -18.82 -1.36 -5.52
N GLY A 99 -17.78 -2.21 -5.43
CA GLY A 99 -16.42 -1.80 -5.12
C GLY A 99 -15.87 -0.81 -6.15
N LEU A 100 -16.03 -1.11 -7.44
CA LEU A 100 -15.65 -0.20 -8.52
C LEU A 100 -16.37 1.16 -8.41
N LEU A 101 -17.66 1.18 -8.12
CA LEU A 101 -18.41 2.42 -7.94
C LEU A 101 -17.87 3.26 -6.79
N VAL A 102 -17.53 2.64 -5.66
CA VAL A 102 -16.91 3.33 -4.52
C VAL A 102 -15.56 3.94 -4.94
N ASN A 103 -14.71 3.18 -5.64
CA ASN A 103 -13.42 3.68 -6.13
C ASN A 103 -13.60 4.86 -7.10
N LEU A 104 -14.57 4.80 -8.01
CA LEU A 104 -14.87 5.89 -8.93
C LEU A 104 -15.39 7.14 -8.21
N ILE A 105 -16.24 6.98 -7.20
CA ILE A 105 -16.71 8.10 -6.37
C ILE A 105 -15.54 8.73 -5.62
N CYS A 106 -14.64 7.94 -5.04
CA CYS A 106 -13.43 8.44 -4.38
C CYS A 106 -12.51 9.20 -5.37
N ALA A 107 -12.32 8.67 -6.59
CA ALA A 107 -11.55 9.35 -7.64
C ALA A 107 -12.18 10.69 -8.02
N TRP A 108 -13.48 10.72 -8.18
CA TRP A 108 -14.21 11.96 -8.52
C TRP A 108 -14.10 13.00 -7.40
N LEU A 109 -14.29 12.61 -6.14
CA LEU A 109 -14.15 13.52 -4.99
C LEU A 109 -12.72 14.08 -4.86
N LEU A 110 -11.71 13.27 -5.17
CA LEU A 110 -10.31 13.71 -5.18
C LEU A 110 -10.01 14.65 -6.36
N HIS A 111 -10.70 14.48 -7.49
CA HIS A 111 -10.53 15.34 -8.67
C HIS A 111 -11.15 16.73 -8.47
N ASP A 112 -12.34 16.82 -7.88
CA ASP A 112 -13.06 18.09 -7.67
C ASP A 112 -12.45 18.98 -6.56
N GLY A 113 -11.47 18.50 -5.80
CA GLY A 113 -10.74 19.31 -4.79
C GLY A 113 -9.99 20.52 -5.36
N HIS A 114 -9.98 20.73 -6.69
CA HIS A 114 -9.29 21.84 -7.35
C HIS A 114 -10.04 23.20 -7.37
N HIS A 115 -11.27 23.31 -6.86
CA HIS A 115 -12.08 24.50 -7.15
C HIS A 115 -12.37 25.48 -6.02
N HIS A 116 -11.85 25.37 -4.81
CA HIS A 116 -12.04 26.43 -3.81
C HIS A 116 -10.84 26.61 -2.89
N HIS A 117 -9.93 27.52 -3.24
CA HIS A 117 -9.39 28.52 -2.30
C HIS A 117 -8.54 29.54 -3.06
N HIS A 118 -9.13 30.72 -3.25
CA HIS A 118 -8.40 31.97 -3.52
C HIS A 118 -7.68 32.39 -2.23
N ALA A 119 -6.44 32.78 -2.43
CA ALA A 119 -5.61 33.64 -1.61
C ALA A 119 -4.39 32.96 -0.95
N VAL A 120 -3.26 33.60 -1.31
CA VAL A 120 -1.91 33.54 -0.76
C VAL A 120 -1.01 32.44 -1.35
N GLU A 121 -0.31 32.86 -2.41
CA GLU A 121 0.93 32.25 -2.91
C GLU A 121 1.99 32.25 -1.81
N VAL A 122 2.33 31.08 -1.25
CA VAL A 122 3.68 30.71 -0.81
C VAL A 122 3.70 29.17 -0.58
N HIS A 123 4.55 28.43 -1.33
CA HIS A 123 4.88 27.01 -1.15
C HIS A 123 3.85 25.95 -1.63
N SER A 124 3.42 25.97 -2.90
CA SER A 124 2.40 25.06 -3.47
C SER A 124 2.92 23.76 -4.11
N HIS A 125 4.24 23.54 -4.24
CA HIS A 125 4.74 22.39 -5.02
C HIS A 125 4.59 21.02 -4.37
N HIS A 126 4.52 20.92 -3.03
CA HIS A 126 4.40 19.63 -2.34
C HIS A 126 2.95 19.11 -2.23
N HIS A 127 1.95 19.98 -2.18
CA HIS A 127 0.55 19.60 -2.11
C HIS A 127 0.05 18.98 -3.43
N ASP A 128 0.44 19.53 -4.57
CA ASP A 128 0.03 19.07 -5.90
C ASP A 128 0.55 17.66 -6.22
N LEU A 129 1.78 17.34 -5.84
CA LEU A 129 2.38 16.02 -6.07
C LEU A 129 1.70 14.93 -5.26
N ASN A 130 1.35 15.21 -4.00
CA ASN A 130 0.70 14.24 -3.13
C ASN A 130 -0.73 13.93 -3.58
N GLN A 131 -1.48 14.96 -3.99
CA GLN A 131 -2.84 14.79 -4.52
C GLN A 131 -2.83 14.03 -5.85
N LYS A 132 -1.89 14.34 -6.75
CA LYS A 132 -1.71 13.60 -8.01
C LYS A 132 -1.36 12.14 -7.76
N ALA A 133 -0.49 11.85 -6.80
CA ALA A 133 -0.14 10.49 -6.43
C ALA A 133 -1.36 9.73 -5.88
N ALA A 134 -2.15 10.35 -5.00
CA ALA A 134 -3.39 9.77 -4.47
C ALA A 134 -4.41 9.51 -5.57
N PHE A 135 -4.62 10.44 -6.50
CA PHE A 135 -5.51 10.27 -7.64
C PHE A 135 -5.06 9.10 -8.55
N MET A 136 -3.77 9.05 -8.91
CA MET A 136 -3.22 7.97 -9.72
C MET A 136 -3.36 6.61 -9.04
N HIS A 137 -3.26 6.57 -7.73
CA HIS A 137 -3.48 5.35 -6.94
C HIS A 137 -4.93 4.86 -7.04
N VAL A 138 -5.91 5.74 -6.81
CA VAL A 138 -7.34 5.38 -6.91
C VAL A 138 -7.74 4.99 -8.34
N VAL A 139 -7.12 5.60 -9.36
CA VAL A 139 -7.31 5.17 -10.76
C VAL A 139 -6.74 3.77 -10.99
N ALA A 140 -5.57 3.45 -10.44
CA ALA A 140 -5.00 2.10 -10.52
C ALA A 140 -5.91 1.06 -9.84
N ASP A 141 -6.50 1.39 -8.69
CA ASP A 141 -7.47 0.53 -7.98
C ASP A 141 -8.73 0.30 -8.83
N ALA A 142 -9.25 1.34 -9.48
CA ALA A 142 -10.39 1.19 -10.39
C ALA A 142 -10.07 0.27 -11.58
N VAL A 143 -8.85 0.31 -12.11
CA VAL A 143 -8.40 -0.57 -13.19
C VAL A 143 -8.32 -2.02 -12.72
N THR A 144 -7.82 -2.31 -11.51
CA THR A 144 -7.80 -3.68 -10.97
C THR A 144 -9.19 -4.23 -10.77
N SER A 145 -10.12 -3.42 -10.24
CA SER A 145 -11.54 -3.80 -10.08
C SER A 145 -12.21 -4.09 -11.44
N ILE A 146 -11.90 -3.32 -12.49
CA ILE A 146 -12.40 -3.60 -13.85
C ILE A 146 -11.91 -4.97 -14.35
N PHE A 147 -10.62 -5.28 -14.16
CA PHE A 147 -10.09 -6.59 -14.55
C PHE A 147 -10.74 -7.74 -13.77
N ALA A 148 -11.02 -7.56 -12.48
CA ALA A 148 -11.75 -8.55 -11.67
C ALA A 148 -13.16 -8.78 -12.23
N ILE A 149 -13.90 -7.72 -12.57
CA ILE A 149 -15.24 -7.82 -13.17
C ILE A 149 -15.19 -8.53 -14.54
N ILE A 150 -14.23 -8.18 -15.40
CA ILE A 150 -14.05 -8.81 -16.70
C ILE A 150 -13.81 -10.31 -16.55
N ALA A 151 -12.94 -10.72 -15.62
CA ALA A 151 -12.67 -12.13 -15.38
C ALA A 151 -13.91 -12.89 -14.88
N LEU A 152 -14.69 -12.29 -13.97
CA LEU A 152 -15.93 -12.86 -13.49
C LEU A 152 -16.97 -13.02 -14.61
N ILE A 153 -17.09 -12.03 -15.50
CA ILE A 153 -17.99 -12.08 -16.65
C ILE A 153 -17.54 -13.20 -17.63
N PHE A 154 -16.26 -13.28 -17.96
CA PHE A 154 -15.73 -14.32 -18.84
C PHE A 154 -15.84 -15.70 -18.21
N GLY A 155 -15.61 -15.85 -16.90
CA GLY A 155 -15.88 -17.09 -16.18
C GLY A 155 -17.34 -17.52 -16.33
N LYS A 156 -18.28 -16.57 -16.09
CA LYS A 156 -19.72 -16.87 -16.14
C LYS A 156 -20.23 -17.26 -17.55
N TYR A 157 -19.81 -16.55 -18.60
CA TYR A 157 -20.38 -16.75 -19.95
C TYR A 157 -19.57 -17.68 -20.85
N LEU A 158 -18.23 -17.73 -20.68
CA LEU A 158 -17.35 -18.56 -21.48
C LEU A 158 -16.84 -19.81 -20.74
N GLY A 159 -17.11 -19.94 -19.44
CA GLY A 159 -16.59 -21.03 -18.62
C GLY A 159 -15.07 -20.94 -18.37
N TRP A 160 -14.49 -19.74 -18.43
CA TRP A 160 -13.06 -19.52 -18.22
C TRP A 160 -12.74 -19.27 -16.73
N ASP A 161 -13.10 -20.23 -15.90
CA ASP A 161 -12.94 -20.15 -14.43
C ASP A 161 -11.47 -19.96 -14.01
N PHE A 162 -10.52 -20.37 -14.86
CA PHE A 162 -9.09 -20.18 -14.59
C PHE A 162 -8.67 -18.70 -14.53
N LEU A 163 -9.43 -17.78 -15.16
CA LEU A 163 -9.13 -16.35 -15.14
C LEU A 163 -9.24 -15.77 -13.72
N ASP A 164 -10.21 -16.22 -12.94
CA ASP A 164 -10.37 -15.81 -11.54
C ASP A 164 -9.13 -16.20 -10.71
N ALA A 165 -8.66 -17.44 -10.85
CA ALA A 165 -7.46 -17.90 -10.18
C ALA A 165 -6.19 -17.19 -10.68
N ALA A 166 -6.10 -16.96 -12.00
CA ALA A 166 -4.97 -16.22 -12.59
C ALA A 166 -4.88 -14.79 -12.08
N LEU A 167 -6.00 -14.08 -11.99
CA LEU A 167 -6.04 -12.74 -11.42
C LEU A 167 -5.71 -12.75 -9.92
N GLY A 168 -6.13 -13.77 -9.18
CA GLY A 168 -5.72 -13.96 -7.79
C GLY A 168 -4.21 -14.10 -7.64
N ILE A 169 -3.53 -14.80 -8.55
CA ILE A 169 -2.06 -14.92 -8.58
C ILE A 169 -1.42 -13.56 -8.91
N VAL A 170 -1.89 -12.88 -9.94
CA VAL A 170 -1.37 -11.56 -10.32
C VAL A 170 -1.54 -10.56 -9.18
N GLY A 171 -2.71 -10.51 -8.54
CA GLY A 171 -2.98 -9.67 -7.38
C GLY A 171 -2.07 -10.00 -6.19
N SER A 172 -1.84 -11.29 -5.91
CA SER A 172 -0.95 -11.70 -4.82
C SER A 172 0.51 -11.28 -5.07
N ILE A 173 1.01 -11.38 -6.30
CA ILE A 173 2.36 -10.92 -6.68
C ILE A 173 2.48 -9.40 -6.51
N LEU A 174 1.46 -8.66 -6.88
CA LEU A 174 1.43 -7.21 -6.78
C LEU A 174 1.45 -6.74 -5.33
N VAL A 175 0.61 -7.35 -4.48
CA VAL A 175 0.60 -7.09 -3.03
C VAL A 175 1.92 -7.49 -2.37
N ALA A 176 2.50 -8.64 -2.74
CA ALA A 176 3.80 -9.09 -2.24
C ALA A 176 4.93 -8.11 -2.60
N LYS A 177 4.93 -7.61 -3.83
CA LYS A 177 5.93 -6.64 -4.30
C LYS A 177 5.87 -5.34 -3.49
N TRP A 178 4.68 -4.84 -3.21
CA TRP A 178 4.51 -3.64 -2.38
C TRP A 178 4.89 -3.89 -0.92
N ALA A 179 4.49 -5.02 -0.36
CA ALA A 179 4.88 -5.41 0.98
C ALA A 179 6.41 -5.50 1.14
N LEU A 180 7.11 -6.08 0.15
CA LEU A 180 8.57 -6.13 0.12
C LEU A 180 9.20 -4.74 0.06
N SER A 181 8.69 -3.85 -0.80
CA SER A 181 9.19 -2.48 -0.90
C SER A 181 9.04 -1.74 0.42
N LEU A 182 7.85 -1.81 1.04
CA LEU A 182 7.56 -1.17 2.32
C LEU A 182 8.43 -1.76 3.45
N MET A 183 8.63 -3.08 3.45
CA MET A 183 9.47 -3.76 4.45
C MET A 183 10.94 -3.36 4.32
N GLN A 184 11.44 -3.20 3.09
CA GLN A 184 12.82 -2.76 2.85
C GLN A 184 13.02 -1.30 3.29
N GLU A 185 12.11 -0.41 2.95
CA GLU A 185 12.17 1.01 3.31
C GLU A 185 12.09 1.20 4.83
N THR A 186 11.06 0.64 5.46
CA THR A 186 10.88 0.75 6.91
C THR A 186 11.96 0.00 7.68
N GLY A 187 12.45 -1.13 7.15
CA GLY A 187 13.53 -1.90 7.73
C GLY A 187 14.87 -1.16 7.74
N LYS A 188 15.21 -0.47 6.64
CA LYS A 188 16.40 0.41 6.58
C LYS A 188 16.36 1.47 7.68
N THR A 189 15.23 2.15 7.80
CA THR A 189 15.05 3.21 8.80
C THR A 189 15.08 2.67 10.24
N LEU A 190 14.52 1.48 10.51
CA LEU A 190 14.57 0.85 11.83
C LEU A 190 16.00 0.46 12.24
N LEU A 191 16.82 0.05 11.27
CA LEU A 191 18.21 -0.38 11.47
C LEU A 191 19.22 0.76 11.34
N ASP A 192 18.74 2.00 11.16
CA ASP A 192 19.58 3.18 10.89
C ASP A 192 20.54 2.98 9.69
N ALA A 193 20.10 2.19 8.70
CA ALA A 193 20.90 1.83 7.52
C ALA A 193 20.64 2.84 6.37
N GLU A 194 20.90 4.13 6.63
CA GLU A 194 20.60 5.23 5.71
C GLU A 194 21.84 5.93 5.14
N MET A 195 23.02 5.29 5.25
CA MET A 195 24.27 5.84 4.75
C MET A 195 24.37 5.87 3.21
N ASP A 196 23.41 5.29 2.48
CA ASP A 196 23.25 5.34 1.03
C ASP A 196 22.37 6.52 0.54
N HIS A 197 21.93 7.39 1.45
CA HIS A 197 21.11 8.54 1.12
C HIS A 197 21.95 9.69 0.55
N HIS A 198 21.45 10.40 -0.48
CA HIS A 198 22.16 11.49 -1.18
C HIS A 198 22.65 12.61 -0.24
N VAL A 199 21.94 12.87 0.87
CA VAL A 199 22.35 13.83 1.90
C VAL A 199 23.69 13.49 2.53
N VAL A 200 24.06 12.21 2.59
CA VAL A 200 25.37 11.77 3.12
C VAL A 200 26.49 12.28 2.22
N ASP A 201 26.29 12.23 0.91
CA ASP A 201 27.28 12.69 -0.06
C ASP A 201 27.39 14.23 -0.03
N GLU A 202 26.24 14.96 0.10
CA GLU A 202 26.25 16.40 0.30
C GLU A 202 27.00 16.82 1.57
N ILE A 203 26.77 16.10 2.69
CA ILE A 203 27.51 16.35 3.95
C ILE A 203 28.99 16.13 3.76
N ARG A 204 29.41 15.08 3.04
CA ARG A 204 30.83 14.81 2.75
C ARG A 204 31.45 15.91 1.88
N GLU A 205 30.74 16.38 0.85
CA GLU A 205 31.20 17.46 -0.01
C GLU A 205 31.39 18.76 0.78
N VAL A 206 30.41 19.17 1.57
CA VAL A 206 30.49 20.39 2.40
C VAL A 206 31.62 20.28 3.43
N LEU A 207 31.82 19.12 4.06
CA LEU A 207 32.89 18.94 5.03
C LEU A 207 34.28 18.91 4.36
N ALA A 208 34.37 18.42 3.13
CA ALA A 208 35.62 18.41 2.37
C ALA A 208 36.11 19.83 1.96
N GLU A 209 35.20 20.80 1.88
CA GLU A 209 35.55 22.20 1.59
C GLU A 209 36.16 22.93 2.80
N LEU A 210 36.03 22.38 4.02
CA LEU A 210 36.57 23.03 5.21
C LEU A 210 38.09 22.84 5.32
N PRO A 211 38.88 23.93 5.33
CA PRO A 211 40.36 23.83 5.41
C PRO A 211 40.79 23.28 6.76
N GLN A 212 41.79 22.39 6.73
CA GLN A 212 42.42 21.76 7.91
C GLN A 212 41.52 20.79 8.70
N THR A 213 40.43 20.32 8.11
CA THR A 213 39.58 19.27 8.69
C THR A 213 39.77 17.94 8.00
N THR A 214 39.83 16.86 8.78
CA THR A 214 39.79 15.48 8.28
C THR A 214 38.59 14.78 8.84
N LEU A 215 37.72 14.29 7.98
CA LEU A 215 36.58 13.48 8.39
C LEU A 215 37.09 12.10 8.83
N THR A 216 37.00 11.78 10.10
CA THR A 216 37.45 10.50 10.67
C THR A 216 36.34 9.47 10.72
N ASP A 217 35.10 9.92 10.92
CA ASP A 217 33.91 9.06 10.99
C ASP A 217 32.65 9.87 10.68
N LEU A 218 31.67 9.25 10.00
CA LEU A 218 30.39 9.87 9.67
C LEU A 218 29.27 8.84 9.79
N HIS A 219 28.33 9.08 10.68
CA HIS A 219 27.10 8.34 10.78
C HIS A 219 25.91 9.30 10.63
N VAL A 220 25.01 8.98 9.71
CA VAL A 220 23.78 9.75 9.50
C VAL A 220 22.60 8.82 9.70
N TRP A 221 21.68 9.22 10.55
CA TRP A 221 20.39 8.54 10.79
C TRP A 221 19.25 9.57 10.76
N LYS A 222 18.07 9.10 10.48
CA LYS A 222 16.87 9.92 10.35
C LYS A 222 16.12 10.01 11.67
#